data_c46a8c8119c872574c26a90e0bffd3eb
#
_entry.id   c46a8c8119c872574c26a90e0bffd3eb
#
_cell.length_a   1.000
_cell.length_b   1.000
_cell.length_c   1.000
_cell.angle_alpha   90.00
_cell.angle_beta   90.00
_cell.angle_gamma   90.00
#
_symmetry.space_group_name_H-M   'P 1'
#
loop_
_entity.id
_entity.type
_entity.pdbx_description
1 polymer ?
#
loop_
_entity_poly.entity_id
_entity_poly.type
_entity_poly.pdbx_seq_one_letter_code
_entity_poly.pdbx_strand_id
1 'polypeptide(L)'
;MITDLSAPLRIALLTHSVNPRGGVVHTLELAEALQAAGHEVTVIAPAAQGQRFFRPVSCRTELARVASLPTDVVTMAETRIAAAAAHLSALLAREQFDVFHAQDSLSGNALATLRQRGLIGGYLRTVHHLDHFLDPRLAAWQLRGFMHADQVLCVSQLWCDALRRDHNIHAALVHNGVNLVRYSPTPQVTDAAVAQRHDLRPGAPLVLAVGGIEERKNTLRLLQAFARLRQQQPAAQLVIAGGASLLNHDAYARAFHDAVAAHGMTTQGEGKAVVITGAVDDAAMPALYRLADVLAMPSLSEGFGLAVLEALACGTPAVAAEIAPFTEHLTDADVCWADPFDTASIAAALARATRRAAFDVPAVCRRFSWSASARRHAQLYRLYQHQQHQQLNVTRAAPCLR
;
A
#
# COMPACT_ATOMS: atom_id res chain seq x y z
N MET A 1 -7.07 -31.45 22.65
CA MET A 1 -8.18 -31.04 21.76
C MET A 1 -7.55 -30.57 20.46
N ILE A 2 -7.83 -31.25 19.36
CA ILE A 2 -7.44 -30.81 18.02
C ILE A 2 -8.28 -29.56 17.77
N THR A 3 -7.66 -28.38 17.75
CA THR A 3 -8.33 -27.14 17.36
C THR A 3 -8.88 -27.36 15.95
N ASP A 4 -10.18 -27.21 15.80
CA ASP A 4 -10.87 -27.31 14.51
C ASP A 4 -10.28 -26.22 13.59
N LEU A 5 -9.49 -26.66 12.62
CA LEU A 5 -8.81 -25.77 11.66
C LEU A 5 -9.81 -25.03 10.73
N SER A 6 -11.10 -25.35 10.81
CA SER A 6 -12.18 -24.74 10.03
C SER A 6 -12.89 -23.60 10.77
N ALA A 7 -12.74 -23.47 12.10
CA ALA A 7 -13.46 -22.47 12.88
C ALA A 7 -13.11 -21.02 12.47
N PRO A 8 -14.09 -20.11 12.44
CA PRO A 8 -13.85 -18.68 12.24
C PRO A 8 -12.84 -18.11 13.25
N LEU A 9 -11.96 -17.24 12.79
CA LEU A 9 -11.03 -16.49 13.64
C LEU A 9 -11.58 -15.08 13.89
N ARG A 10 -11.45 -14.57 15.11
CA ARG A 10 -11.69 -13.16 15.46
C ARG A 10 -10.38 -12.40 15.30
N ILE A 11 -10.30 -11.55 14.31
CA ILE A 11 -9.05 -10.92 13.86
C ILE A 11 -9.13 -9.40 14.08
N ALA A 12 -8.19 -8.85 14.84
CA ALA A 12 -7.97 -7.41 14.93
C ALA A 12 -6.86 -7.00 13.94
N LEU A 13 -7.22 -6.31 12.86
CA LEU A 13 -6.28 -5.71 11.91
C LEU A 13 -6.08 -4.23 12.26
N LEU A 14 -4.84 -3.83 12.53
CA LEU A 14 -4.53 -2.45 12.90
C LEU A 14 -3.78 -1.73 11.78
N THR A 15 -4.18 -0.48 11.51
CA THR A 15 -3.48 0.40 10.56
C THR A 15 -3.34 1.81 11.13
N HIS A 16 -2.37 2.59 10.63
CA HIS A 16 -1.98 3.88 11.21
C HIS A 16 -2.92 5.04 10.91
N SER A 17 -3.83 4.90 9.96
CA SER A 17 -4.73 5.99 9.57
C SER A 17 -5.94 5.49 8.79
N VAL A 18 -6.85 6.43 8.49
CA VAL A 18 -8.05 6.19 7.68
C VAL A 18 -7.90 6.70 6.24
N ASN A 19 -6.75 7.27 5.88
CA ASN A 19 -6.47 7.89 4.58
C ASN A 19 -6.03 6.87 3.53
N PRO A 20 -6.21 7.12 2.21
CA PRO A 20 -5.86 6.21 1.13
C PRO A 20 -4.32 6.13 0.96
N ARG A 21 -3.67 5.29 1.75
CA ARG A 21 -2.26 4.93 1.66
C ARG A 21 -2.14 3.45 1.32
N GLY A 22 -1.10 3.03 0.63
CA GLY A 22 -0.93 1.65 0.18
C GLY A 22 -1.12 0.61 1.29
N GLY A 23 -0.57 0.82 2.49
CA GLY A 23 -0.77 -0.06 3.63
C GLY A 23 -2.21 -0.04 4.18
N VAL A 24 -2.91 1.10 4.10
CA VAL A 24 -4.33 1.20 4.50
C VAL A 24 -5.22 0.50 3.47
N VAL A 25 -4.97 0.71 2.17
CA VAL A 25 -5.66 -0.01 1.08
C VAL A 25 -5.48 -1.51 1.26
N HIS A 26 -4.24 -1.99 1.47
CA HIS A 26 -3.97 -3.40 1.77
C HIS A 26 -4.79 -3.89 2.96
N THR A 27 -4.81 -3.13 4.06
CA THR A 27 -5.55 -3.52 5.27
C THR A 27 -7.03 -3.73 4.99
N LEU A 28 -7.66 -2.81 4.27
CA LEU A 28 -9.08 -2.88 3.96
C LEU A 28 -9.41 -4.04 2.98
N GLU A 29 -8.63 -4.20 1.92
CA GLU A 29 -8.82 -5.30 0.96
C GLU A 29 -8.61 -6.67 1.63
N LEU A 30 -7.56 -6.81 2.46
CA LEU A 30 -7.32 -8.03 3.21
C LEU A 30 -8.44 -8.32 4.20
N ALA A 31 -8.94 -7.30 4.91
CA ALA A 31 -10.04 -7.43 5.87
C ALA A 31 -11.30 -7.96 5.21
N GLU A 32 -11.69 -7.36 4.09
CA GLU A 32 -12.88 -7.79 3.32
C GLU A 32 -12.72 -9.21 2.75
N ALA A 33 -11.52 -9.56 2.28
CA ALA A 33 -11.23 -10.91 1.78
C ALA A 33 -11.22 -11.97 2.89
N LEU A 34 -10.71 -11.65 4.09
CA LEU A 34 -10.76 -12.52 5.26
C LEU A 34 -12.20 -12.71 5.76
N GLN A 35 -13.01 -11.65 5.76
CA GLN A 35 -14.42 -11.73 6.10
C GLN A 35 -15.18 -12.58 5.08
N ALA A 36 -14.93 -12.41 3.78
CA ALA A 36 -15.51 -13.24 2.73
C ALA A 36 -15.08 -14.72 2.86
N ALA A 37 -13.93 -15.00 3.47
CA ALA A 37 -13.47 -16.35 3.80
C ALA A 37 -14.07 -16.90 5.11
N GLY A 38 -15.01 -16.18 5.75
CA GLY A 38 -15.75 -16.64 6.92
C GLY A 38 -15.12 -16.26 8.28
N HIS A 39 -14.15 -15.37 8.32
CA HIS A 39 -13.56 -14.87 9.56
C HIS A 39 -14.28 -13.62 10.08
N GLU A 40 -14.22 -13.36 11.38
CA GLU A 40 -14.71 -12.14 12.01
C GLU A 40 -13.57 -11.11 12.07
N VAL A 41 -13.69 -10.05 11.27
CA VAL A 41 -12.60 -9.06 11.15
C VAL A 41 -13.03 -7.71 11.70
N THR A 42 -12.21 -7.14 12.57
CA THR A 42 -12.32 -5.76 13.04
C THR A 42 -11.09 -4.97 12.59
N VAL A 43 -11.30 -3.92 11.79
CA VAL A 43 -10.24 -2.99 11.41
C VAL A 43 -10.17 -1.85 12.40
N ILE A 44 -9.00 -1.61 12.97
CA ILE A 44 -8.77 -0.59 14.00
C ILE A 44 -7.81 0.46 13.47
N ALA A 45 -8.18 1.74 13.51
CA ALA A 45 -7.33 2.84 13.08
C ALA A 45 -7.50 4.10 13.95
N PRO A 46 -6.42 4.84 14.24
CA PRO A 46 -6.52 6.17 14.81
C PRO A 46 -7.10 7.15 13.80
N ALA A 47 -8.04 7.99 14.27
CA ALA A 47 -8.73 8.97 13.44
C ALA A 47 -9.05 10.24 14.25
N ALA A 48 -8.92 11.41 13.64
CA ALA A 48 -9.40 12.65 14.22
C ALA A 48 -10.93 12.64 14.32
N GLN A 49 -11.47 13.55 15.17
CA GLN A 49 -12.90 13.69 15.33
C GLN A 49 -13.58 13.93 13.97
N GLY A 50 -14.65 13.17 13.67
CA GLY A 50 -15.37 13.26 12.40
C GLY A 50 -14.76 12.52 11.22
N GLN A 51 -13.47 12.14 11.25
CA GLN A 51 -12.86 11.34 10.19
C GLN A 51 -13.44 9.93 10.12
N ARG A 52 -13.48 9.38 8.91
CA ARG A 52 -13.86 8.00 8.60
C ARG A 52 -12.84 7.40 7.62
N PHE A 53 -12.86 6.10 7.42
CA PHE A 53 -12.11 5.50 6.32
C PHE A 53 -12.48 6.16 4.99
N PHE A 54 -11.51 6.31 4.12
CA PHE A 54 -11.64 6.96 2.82
C PHE A 54 -12.64 6.28 1.87
N ARG A 55 -13.07 5.06 2.20
CA ARG A 55 -14.14 4.32 1.52
C ARG A 55 -14.99 3.54 2.53
N PRO A 56 -16.22 3.11 2.16
CA PRO A 56 -16.98 2.13 2.92
C PRO A 56 -16.20 0.81 3.04
N VAL A 57 -16.36 0.13 4.16
CA VAL A 57 -15.76 -1.18 4.45
C VAL A 57 -16.85 -2.12 4.91
N SER A 58 -16.89 -3.34 4.38
CA SER A 58 -17.93 -4.33 4.71
C SER A 58 -17.74 -4.97 6.09
N CYS A 59 -16.51 -4.99 6.61
CA CYS A 59 -16.20 -5.50 7.94
C CYS A 59 -16.36 -4.43 9.02
N ARG A 60 -16.38 -4.89 10.28
CA ARG A 60 -16.45 -4.00 11.45
C ARG A 60 -15.23 -3.08 11.51
N THR A 61 -15.47 -1.81 11.84
CA THR A 61 -14.42 -0.81 12.01
C THR A 61 -14.49 -0.16 13.38
N GLU A 62 -13.34 -0.01 14.03
CA GLU A 62 -13.18 0.68 15.31
C GLU A 62 -12.20 1.85 15.14
N LEU A 63 -12.62 3.04 15.52
CA LEU A 63 -11.82 4.26 15.34
C LEU A 63 -11.30 4.77 16.67
N ALA A 64 -9.99 4.66 16.88
CA ALA A 64 -9.30 5.25 18.02
C ALA A 64 -9.29 6.78 17.89
N ARG A 65 -10.26 7.44 18.51
CA ARG A 65 -10.51 8.87 18.34
C ARG A 65 -9.47 9.73 19.04
N VAL A 66 -8.96 10.71 18.30
CA VAL A 66 -8.12 11.80 18.81
C VAL A 66 -8.81 13.14 18.52
N ALA A 67 -8.65 14.13 19.40
CA ALA A 67 -9.28 15.45 19.24
C ALA A 67 -8.77 16.15 17.97
N SER A 68 -7.46 16.15 17.76
CA SER A 68 -6.77 16.64 16.56
C SER A 68 -5.49 15.86 16.33
N LEU A 69 -5.03 15.84 15.08
CA LEU A 69 -3.72 15.27 14.74
C LEU A 69 -2.71 16.42 14.61
N PRO A 70 -1.57 16.35 15.31
CA PRO A 70 -0.47 17.30 15.13
C PRO A 70 0.05 17.30 13.68
N THR A 71 0.60 18.41 13.25
CA THR A 71 1.24 18.56 11.92
C THR A 71 2.67 18.03 11.91
N ASP A 72 3.36 18.09 13.06
CA ASP A 72 4.66 17.47 13.24
C ASP A 72 4.55 15.94 13.17
N VAL A 73 5.36 15.33 12.30
CA VAL A 73 5.26 13.89 11.97
C VAL A 73 5.53 13.02 13.18
N VAL A 74 6.48 13.39 14.04
CA VAL A 74 6.85 12.60 15.21
C VAL A 74 5.75 12.65 16.27
N THR A 75 5.29 13.85 16.61
CA THR A 75 4.20 14.05 17.57
C THR A 75 2.89 13.40 17.09
N MET A 76 2.63 13.46 15.78
CA MET A 76 1.48 12.76 15.16
C MET A 76 1.61 11.24 15.28
N ALA A 77 2.80 10.69 15.04
CA ALA A 77 3.06 9.26 15.17
C ALA A 77 2.85 8.80 16.62
N GLU A 78 3.40 9.53 17.59
CA GLU A 78 3.24 9.28 19.02
C GLU A 78 1.77 9.31 19.44
N THR A 79 1.04 10.35 19.01
CA THR A 79 -0.40 10.49 19.26
C THR A 79 -1.19 9.30 18.72
N ARG A 80 -0.89 8.83 17.50
CA ARG A 80 -1.56 7.67 16.89
C ARG A 80 -1.25 6.37 17.61
N ILE A 81 0.00 6.15 18.01
CA ILE A 81 0.42 4.97 18.79
C ILE A 81 -0.35 4.94 20.12
N ALA A 82 -0.35 6.05 20.85
CA ALA A 82 -1.03 6.16 22.14
C ALA A 82 -2.54 5.95 22.03
N ALA A 83 -3.18 6.58 21.04
CA ALA A 83 -4.62 6.46 20.80
C ALA A 83 -5.02 5.02 20.44
N ALA A 84 -4.28 4.36 19.55
CA ALA A 84 -4.55 2.97 19.16
C ALA A 84 -4.37 2.02 20.35
N ALA A 85 -3.33 2.19 21.17
CA ALA A 85 -3.10 1.38 22.35
C ALA A 85 -4.19 1.58 23.41
N ALA A 86 -4.60 2.81 23.69
CA ALA A 86 -5.65 3.12 24.65
C ALA A 86 -7.01 2.56 24.21
N HIS A 87 -7.38 2.78 22.94
CA HIS A 87 -8.65 2.29 22.39
C HIS A 87 -8.72 0.77 22.44
N LEU A 88 -7.67 0.08 21.97
CA LEU A 88 -7.65 -1.38 21.99
C LEU A 88 -7.61 -1.94 23.41
N SER A 89 -6.92 -1.28 24.35
CA SER A 89 -6.98 -1.66 25.77
C SER A 89 -8.41 -1.63 26.34
N ALA A 90 -9.18 -0.59 26.02
CA ALA A 90 -10.59 -0.49 26.42
C ALA A 90 -11.48 -1.53 25.70
N LEU A 91 -11.19 -1.84 24.45
CA LEU A 91 -11.92 -2.85 23.67
C LEU A 91 -11.70 -4.26 24.27
N LEU A 92 -10.48 -4.59 24.66
CA LEU A 92 -10.11 -5.88 25.26
C LEU A 92 -10.77 -6.14 26.62
N ALA A 93 -11.26 -5.12 27.32
CA ALA A 93 -12.03 -5.30 28.55
C ALA A 93 -13.41 -5.97 28.32
N ARG A 94 -13.91 -5.96 27.07
CA ARG A 94 -15.25 -6.46 26.71
C ARG A 94 -15.25 -7.45 25.56
N GLU A 95 -14.15 -7.59 24.84
CA GLU A 95 -14.03 -8.43 23.66
C GLU A 95 -12.73 -9.21 23.64
N GLN A 96 -12.73 -10.31 22.92
CA GLN A 96 -11.56 -11.14 22.74
C GLN A 96 -11.26 -11.30 21.26
N PHE A 97 -9.99 -11.28 20.90
CA PHE A 97 -9.48 -11.56 19.58
C PHE A 97 -8.54 -12.75 19.61
N ASP A 98 -8.58 -13.54 18.55
CA ASP A 98 -7.71 -14.70 18.36
C ASP A 98 -6.38 -14.31 17.72
N VAL A 99 -6.38 -13.20 16.96
CA VAL A 99 -5.22 -12.68 16.23
C VAL A 99 -5.17 -11.17 16.31
N PHE A 100 -4.00 -10.63 16.64
CA PHE A 100 -3.65 -9.21 16.51
C PHE A 100 -2.64 -9.04 15.40
N HIS A 101 -2.94 -8.22 14.42
CA HIS A 101 -2.08 -8.05 13.26
C HIS A 101 -1.87 -6.56 12.92
N ALA A 102 -0.64 -6.08 13.03
CA ALA A 102 -0.23 -4.73 12.69
C ALA A 102 0.17 -4.62 11.21
N GLN A 103 -0.34 -3.62 10.50
CA GLN A 103 -0.03 -3.39 9.11
C GLN A 103 1.06 -2.32 8.87
N ASP A 104 1.49 -1.65 9.92
CA ASP A 104 2.51 -0.58 9.88
C ASP A 104 3.27 -0.47 11.21
N SER A 105 4.31 0.37 11.25
CA SER A 105 5.14 0.53 12.45
C SER A 105 4.38 1.15 13.61
N LEU A 106 3.43 2.06 13.37
CA LEU A 106 2.69 2.72 14.46
C LEU A 106 1.72 1.73 15.13
N SER A 107 0.98 0.97 14.35
CA SER A 107 0.12 -0.10 14.86
C SER A 107 0.94 -1.20 15.55
N GLY A 108 2.13 -1.54 15.01
CA GLY A 108 3.07 -2.46 15.67
C GLY A 108 3.54 -1.97 17.03
N ASN A 109 3.81 -0.66 17.18
CA ASN A 109 4.17 -0.07 18.47
C ASN A 109 3.02 -0.07 19.49
N ALA A 110 1.78 0.15 19.02
CA ALA A 110 0.61 0.03 19.88
C ALA A 110 0.47 -1.39 20.43
N LEU A 111 0.58 -2.42 19.56
CA LEU A 111 0.52 -3.82 19.98
C LEU A 111 1.70 -4.25 20.88
N ALA A 112 2.92 -3.79 20.55
CA ALA A 112 4.07 -4.03 21.41
C ALA A 112 3.88 -3.46 22.84
N THR A 113 3.23 -2.29 22.94
CA THR A 113 2.90 -1.68 24.24
C THR A 113 1.86 -2.49 25.01
N LEU A 114 0.82 -2.99 24.35
CA LEU A 114 -0.19 -3.85 24.98
C LEU A 114 0.40 -5.20 25.42
N ARG A 115 1.30 -5.78 24.62
CA ARG A 115 2.04 -7.00 24.99
C ARG A 115 2.90 -6.78 26.24
N GLN A 116 3.65 -5.67 26.31
CA GLN A 116 4.45 -5.33 27.50
C GLN A 116 3.61 -5.14 28.76
N ARG A 117 2.35 -4.70 28.62
CA ARG A 117 1.39 -4.58 29.71
C ARG A 117 0.69 -5.91 30.06
N GLY A 118 0.97 -6.99 29.33
CA GLY A 118 0.33 -8.30 29.54
C GLY A 118 -1.13 -8.36 29.10
N LEU A 119 -1.61 -7.39 28.30
CA LEU A 119 -2.99 -7.35 27.82
C LEU A 119 -3.24 -8.25 26.60
N ILE A 120 -2.19 -8.56 25.83
CA ILE A 120 -2.21 -9.53 24.73
C ILE A 120 -1.02 -10.47 24.83
N GLY A 121 -1.18 -11.71 24.34
CA GLY A 121 -0.11 -12.71 24.36
C GLY A 121 0.98 -12.45 23.32
N GLY A 122 0.60 -11.86 22.18
CA GLY A 122 1.53 -11.57 21.09
C GLY A 122 0.80 -11.00 19.87
N TYR A 123 1.54 -10.75 18.76
CA TYR A 123 0.99 -10.18 17.54
C TYR A 123 1.83 -10.51 16.31
N LEU A 124 1.19 -10.38 15.13
CA LEU A 124 1.85 -10.44 13.83
C LEU A 124 2.06 -9.02 13.26
N ARG A 125 3.08 -8.87 12.41
CA ARG A 125 3.40 -7.59 11.74
C ARG A 125 3.68 -7.83 10.25
N THR A 126 2.91 -7.21 9.33
CA THR A 126 3.26 -7.17 7.91
C THR A 126 4.12 -5.94 7.58
N VAL A 127 5.32 -6.17 7.08
CA VAL A 127 6.21 -5.13 6.54
C VAL A 127 5.90 -4.94 5.07
N HIS A 128 5.39 -3.75 4.71
CA HIS A 128 5.12 -3.38 3.32
C HIS A 128 6.36 -2.80 2.63
N HIS A 129 7.13 -2.03 3.35
CA HIS A 129 8.46 -1.50 2.99
C HIS A 129 9.15 -1.01 4.26
N LEU A 130 10.43 -0.77 4.18
CA LEU A 130 11.22 -0.13 5.22
C LEU A 130 11.67 1.24 4.71
N ASP A 131 11.38 2.28 5.50
CA ASP A 131 11.80 3.64 5.22
C ASP A 131 13.16 3.93 5.86
N HIS A 132 13.92 4.81 5.24
CA HIS A 132 15.12 5.36 5.83
C HIS A 132 14.78 6.66 6.54
N PHE A 133 14.59 6.61 7.85
CA PHE A 133 14.25 7.77 8.67
C PHE A 133 15.49 8.48 9.17
N LEU A 134 15.52 9.81 8.99
CA LEU A 134 16.54 10.68 9.60
C LEU A 134 16.25 10.94 11.09
N ASP A 135 14.99 11.03 11.49
CA ASP A 135 14.61 11.16 12.90
C ASP A 135 14.80 9.81 13.62
N PRO A 136 15.62 9.76 14.69
CA PRO A 136 15.93 8.52 15.40
C PRO A 136 14.71 7.89 16.09
N ARG A 137 13.70 8.68 16.44
CA ARG A 137 12.46 8.15 17.05
C ARG A 137 11.62 7.38 16.05
N LEU A 138 11.49 7.90 14.81
CA LEU A 138 10.79 7.21 13.72
C LEU A 138 11.52 5.91 13.36
N ALA A 139 12.85 5.94 13.28
CA ALA A 139 13.67 4.76 13.05
C ALA A 139 13.49 3.73 14.19
N ALA A 140 13.52 4.16 15.44
CA ALA A 140 13.30 3.28 16.60
C ALA A 140 11.89 2.67 16.62
N TRP A 141 10.84 3.42 16.26
CA TRP A 141 9.49 2.89 16.15
C TRP A 141 9.35 1.90 14.99
N GLN A 142 9.99 2.14 13.86
CA GLN A 142 10.01 1.17 12.77
C GLN A 142 10.61 -0.15 13.26
N LEU A 143 11.79 -0.10 13.86
CA LEU A 143 12.49 -1.27 14.40
C LEU A 143 11.66 -1.99 15.47
N ARG A 144 11.20 -1.26 16.50
CA ARG A 144 10.39 -1.82 17.59
C ARG A 144 9.11 -2.51 17.07
N GLY A 145 8.47 -1.94 16.04
CA GLY A 145 7.21 -2.44 15.50
C GLY A 145 7.29 -3.86 14.95
N PHE A 146 8.45 -4.28 14.39
CA PHE A 146 8.63 -5.64 13.90
C PHE A 146 9.51 -6.52 14.84
N MET A 147 10.46 -5.96 15.58
CA MET A 147 11.31 -6.73 16.49
C MET A 147 10.54 -7.36 17.67
N HIS A 148 9.44 -6.75 18.07
CA HIS A 148 8.59 -7.27 19.15
C HIS A 148 7.42 -8.12 18.64
N ALA A 149 7.26 -8.31 17.34
CA ALA A 149 6.27 -9.21 16.79
C ALA A 149 6.71 -10.68 16.94
N ASP A 150 5.77 -11.58 17.21
CA ASP A 150 6.07 -13.01 17.26
C ASP A 150 6.26 -13.60 15.87
N GLN A 151 5.57 -13.03 14.89
CA GLN A 151 5.74 -13.39 13.50
C GLN A 151 5.73 -12.14 12.62
N VAL A 152 6.75 -12.02 11.77
CA VAL A 152 6.84 -10.96 10.77
C VAL A 152 6.46 -11.52 9.40
N LEU A 153 5.66 -10.76 8.66
CA LEU A 153 5.24 -11.04 7.31
C LEU A 153 5.80 -9.96 6.38
N CYS A 154 6.08 -10.30 5.13
CA CYS A 154 6.45 -9.33 4.10
C CYS A 154 5.64 -9.52 2.85
N VAL A 155 5.39 -8.44 2.12
CA VAL A 155 4.61 -8.48 0.86
C VAL A 155 5.43 -8.86 -0.35
N SER A 156 6.77 -8.88 -0.25
CA SER A 156 7.70 -9.25 -1.31
C SER A 156 8.92 -9.97 -0.75
N GLN A 157 9.63 -10.72 -1.59
CA GLN A 157 10.86 -11.42 -1.23
C GLN A 157 11.98 -10.42 -0.89
N LEU A 158 12.04 -9.29 -1.60
CA LEU A 158 12.97 -8.19 -1.32
C LEU A 158 12.99 -7.83 0.18
N TRP A 159 11.82 -7.64 0.77
CA TRP A 159 11.72 -7.26 2.18
C TRP A 159 11.94 -8.42 3.14
N CYS A 160 11.62 -9.67 2.75
CA CYS A 160 12.02 -10.85 3.50
C CYS A 160 13.55 -10.95 3.59
N ASP A 161 14.24 -10.75 2.48
CA ASP A 161 15.71 -10.84 2.41
C ASP A 161 16.38 -9.69 3.16
N ALA A 162 15.84 -8.47 3.07
CA ALA A 162 16.31 -7.32 3.83
C ALA A 162 16.20 -7.56 5.34
N LEU A 163 15.05 -8.03 5.83
CA LEU A 163 14.85 -8.32 7.25
C LEU A 163 15.76 -9.46 7.74
N ARG A 164 15.98 -10.47 6.91
CA ARG A 164 16.89 -11.57 7.24
C ARG A 164 18.33 -11.08 7.32
N ARG A 165 18.79 -10.31 6.34
CA ARG A 165 20.15 -9.80 6.26
C ARG A 165 20.49 -8.80 7.37
N ASP A 166 19.59 -7.84 7.61
CA ASP A 166 19.87 -6.68 8.45
C ASP A 166 19.45 -6.90 9.92
N HIS A 167 18.50 -7.80 10.18
CA HIS A 167 17.90 -7.99 11.50
C HIS A 167 17.81 -9.46 11.94
N ASN A 168 18.27 -10.41 11.10
CA ASN A 168 18.17 -11.87 11.36
C ASN A 168 16.71 -12.33 11.59
N ILE A 169 15.74 -11.69 10.92
CA ILE A 169 14.31 -12.02 11.01
C ILE A 169 13.91 -12.87 9.81
N HIS A 170 13.36 -14.06 10.09
CA HIS A 170 12.78 -14.93 9.08
C HIS A 170 11.30 -14.60 8.88
N ALA A 171 11.03 -13.63 8.00
CA ALA A 171 9.66 -13.22 7.68
C ALA A 171 8.98 -14.22 6.74
N ALA A 172 7.68 -14.42 6.91
CA ALA A 172 6.88 -15.22 5.99
C ALA A 172 6.38 -14.35 4.83
N LEU A 173 6.52 -14.86 3.60
CA LEU A 173 6.03 -14.17 2.43
C LEU A 173 4.51 -14.26 2.33
N VAL A 174 3.88 -13.10 2.19
CA VAL A 174 2.48 -12.91 1.82
C VAL A 174 2.43 -11.91 0.67
N HIS A 175 1.58 -12.14 -0.31
CA HIS A 175 1.47 -11.20 -1.42
C HIS A 175 0.24 -10.31 -1.25
N ASN A 176 0.28 -9.14 -1.84
CA ASN A 176 -0.90 -8.33 -2.06
C ASN A 176 -1.76 -8.97 -3.16
N GLY A 177 -2.95 -8.42 -3.37
CA GLY A 177 -3.84 -8.82 -4.44
C GLY A 177 -4.38 -7.60 -5.19
N VAL A 178 -5.09 -7.88 -6.27
CA VAL A 178 -5.92 -6.90 -6.96
C VAL A 178 -7.39 -7.35 -6.93
N ASN A 179 -8.29 -6.39 -6.80
CA ASN A 179 -9.72 -6.63 -6.79
C ASN A 179 -10.28 -6.52 -8.22
N LEU A 180 -10.48 -7.67 -8.90
CA LEU A 180 -10.93 -7.72 -10.29
C LEU A 180 -12.41 -7.35 -10.48
N VAL A 181 -13.19 -7.25 -9.42
CA VAL A 181 -14.56 -6.72 -9.47
C VAL A 181 -14.52 -5.19 -9.58
N ARG A 182 -13.61 -4.58 -8.84
CA ARG A 182 -13.43 -3.14 -8.79
C ARG A 182 -12.60 -2.61 -9.97
N TYR A 183 -11.47 -3.25 -10.25
CA TYR A 183 -10.57 -2.91 -11.34
C TYR A 183 -10.85 -3.81 -12.54
N SER A 184 -11.46 -3.26 -13.55
CA SER A 184 -11.97 -3.96 -14.73
C SER A 184 -11.78 -3.09 -15.97
N PRO A 185 -11.51 -3.67 -17.15
CA PRO A 185 -11.38 -2.91 -18.39
C PRO A 185 -12.72 -2.39 -18.92
N THR A 186 -13.84 -2.81 -18.32
CA THR A 186 -15.17 -2.39 -18.76
C THR A 186 -15.41 -0.90 -18.50
N PRO A 187 -15.60 -0.06 -19.55
CA PRO A 187 -15.90 1.36 -19.37
C PRO A 187 -17.14 1.60 -18.52
N GLN A 188 -17.12 2.68 -17.75
CA GLN A 188 -18.24 3.07 -16.89
C GLN A 188 -18.66 4.52 -17.17
N VAL A 189 -19.92 4.83 -16.92
CA VAL A 189 -20.46 6.20 -17.10
C VAL A 189 -19.71 7.24 -16.28
N THR A 190 -19.12 6.84 -15.17
CA THR A 190 -18.28 7.70 -14.31
C THR A 190 -16.97 8.12 -14.94
N ASP A 191 -16.47 7.42 -15.96
CA ASP A 191 -15.18 7.69 -16.58
C ASP A 191 -15.15 9.08 -17.23
N ALA A 192 -16.23 9.45 -17.93
CA ALA A 192 -16.35 10.78 -18.54
C ALA A 192 -16.34 11.91 -17.49
N ALA A 193 -17.00 11.72 -16.37
CA ALA A 193 -17.01 12.70 -15.28
C ALA A 193 -15.62 12.87 -14.65
N VAL A 194 -14.85 11.78 -14.50
CA VAL A 194 -13.47 11.83 -14.02
C VAL A 194 -12.56 12.54 -15.03
N ALA A 195 -12.70 12.26 -16.32
CA ALA A 195 -11.96 12.95 -17.36
C ALA A 195 -12.22 14.46 -17.33
N GLN A 196 -13.48 14.87 -17.25
CA GLN A 196 -13.88 16.27 -17.15
C GLN A 196 -13.35 16.94 -15.89
N ARG A 197 -13.47 16.29 -14.73
CA ARG A 197 -13.01 16.83 -13.43
C ARG A 197 -11.52 17.17 -13.43
N HIS A 198 -10.72 16.41 -14.15
CA HIS A 198 -9.27 16.56 -14.16
C HIS A 198 -8.74 17.18 -15.47
N ASP A 199 -9.61 17.66 -16.35
CA ASP A 199 -9.27 18.22 -17.67
C ASP A 199 -8.40 17.26 -18.50
N LEU A 200 -8.75 15.98 -18.50
CA LEU A 200 -8.09 14.98 -19.33
C LEU A 200 -8.59 15.10 -20.76
N ARG A 201 -7.66 15.13 -21.71
CA ARG A 201 -7.97 15.36 -23.13
C ARG A 201 -8.30 14.05 -23.84
N PRO A 202 -9.54 13.84 -24.34
CA PRO A 202 -9.87 12.67 -25.12
C PRO A 202 -8.99 12.56 -26.38
N GLY A 203 -8.48 11.37 -26.66
CA GLY A 203 -7.66 11.10 -27.86
C GLY A 203 -6.23 11.62 -27.80
N ALA A 204 -5.81 12.28 -26.72
CA ALA A 204 -4.43 12.60 -26.47
C ALA A 204 -3.79 11.48 -25.60
N PRO A 205 -2.56 11.04 -25.88
CA PRO A 205 -1.91 10.04 -25.06
C PRO A 205 -1.81 10.47 -23.60
N LEU A 206 -2.33 9.64 -22.70
CA LEU A 206 -2.38 9.90 -21.27
C LEU A 206 -1.44 8.96 -20.52
N VAL A 207 -0.38 9.53 -19.95
CA VAL A 207 0.57 8.82 -19.08
C VAL A 207 0.13 9.05 -17.63
N LEU A 208 -0.24 7.99 -16.92
CA LEU A 208 -0.65 8.04 -15.52
C LEU A 208 0.50 7.62 -14.61
N ALA A 209 0.78 8.41 -13.59
CA ALA A 209 1.63 8.03 -12.46
C ALA A 209 0.80 8.05 -11.17
N VAL A 210 0.90 7.01 -10.36
CA VAL A 210 0.16 6.90 -9.09
C VAL A 210 1.10 7.07 -7.90
N GLY A 211 0.77 8.05 -7.07
CA GLY A 211 1.56 8.51 -5.93
C GLY A 211 1.80 10.01 -5.97
N GLY A 212 2.40 10.57 -4.92
CA GLY A 212 2.77 11.98 -4.88
C GLY A 212 4.04 12.30 -5.68
N ILE A 213 4.40 13.58 -5.71
CA ILE A 213 5.69 14.04 -6.23
C ILE A 213 6.74 13.73 -5.17
N GLU A 214 7.37 12.59 -5.29
CA GLU A 214 8.31 12.01 -4.31
C GLU A 214 9.52 11.40 -5.03
N GLU A 215 10.70 11.51 -4.41
CA GLU A 215 11.94 10.95 -4.96
C GLU A 215 11.83 9.44 -5.19
N ARG A 216 11.28 8.71 -4.24
CA ARG A 216 11.05 7.27 -4.33
C ARG A 216 10.21 6.87 -5.54
N LYS A 217 9.23 7.69 -5.93
CA LYS A 217 8.38 7.50 -7.13
C LYS A 217 9.08 7.95 -8.42
N ASN A 218 10.23 8.61 -8.32
CA ASN A 218 11.05 9.02 -9.45
C ASN A 218 10.33 9.94 -10.45
N THR A 219 9.40 10.77 -9.94
CA THR A 219 8.54 11.59 -10.78
C THR A 219 9.31 12.64 -11.57
N LEU A 220 10.48 13.09 -11.11
CA LEU A 220 11.33 14.03 -11.84
C LEU A 220 11.92 13.39 -13.10
N ARG A 221 12.49 12.17 -13.01
CA ARG A 221 12.97 11.46 -14.21
C ARG A 221 11.82 11.05 -15.13
N LEU A 222 10.67 10.69 -14.57
CA LEU A 222 9.46 10.45 -15.36
C LEU A 222 9.07 11.68 -16.16
N LEU A 223 9.08 12.89 -15.56
CA LEU A 223 8.80 14.15 -16.26
C LEU A 223 9.77 14.39 -17.40
N GLN A 224 11.07 14.16 -17.20
CA GLN A 224 12.10 14.30 -18.24
C GLN A 224 11.87 13.29 -19.39
N ALA A 225 11.50 12.06 -19.08
CA ALA A 225 11.15 11.04 -20.06
C ALA A 225 9.87 11.40 -20.83
N PHE A 226 8.87 11.92 -20.13
CA PHE A 226 7.62 12.40 -20.71
C PHE A 226 7.86 13.60 -21.64
N ALA A 227 8.77 14.52 -21.29
CA ALA A 227 9.14 15.63 -22.19
C ALA A 227 9.68 15.12 -23.54
N ARG A 228 10.46 14.03 -23.55
CA ARG A 228 10.91 13.38 -24.78
C ARG A 228 9.76 12.74 -25.58
N LEU A 229 8.80 12.09 -24.89
CA LEU A 229 7.60 11.55 -25.53
C LEU A 229 6.79 12.66 -26.20
N ARG A 230 6.66 13.83 -25.57
CA ARG A 230 5.92 14.98 -26.10
C ARG A 230 6.53 15.60 -27.35
N GLN A 231 7.82 15.44 -27.59
CA GLN A 231 8.44 15.88 -28.85
C GLN A 231 7.83 15.15 -30.04
N GLN A 232 7.41 13.90 -29.88
CA GLN A 232 6.76 13.09 -30.90
C GLN A 232 5.23 13.16 -30.81
N GLN A 233 4.68 13.42 -29.64
CA GLN A 233 3.25 13.46 -29.35
C GLN A 233 2.89 14.72 -28.54
N PRO A 234 2.85 15.91 -29.20
CA PRO A 234 2.71 17.20 -28.46
C PRO A 234 1.41 17.32 -27.63
N ALA A 235 0.37 16.55 -27.99
CA ALA A 235 -0.89 16.55 -27.28
C ALA A 235 -0.86 15.72 -25.97
N ALA A 236 0.18 14.87 -25.74
CA ALA A 236 0.24 13.98 -24.59
C ALA A 236 0.12 14.73 -23.26
N GLN A 237 -0.52 14.09 -22.29
CA GLN A 237 -0.65 14.56 -20.90
C GLN A 237 0.02 13.58 -19.91
N LEU A 238 0.70 14.13 -18.90
CA LEU A 238 1.17 13.40 -17.73
C LEU A 238 0.23 13.69 -16.57
N VAL A 239 -0.40 12.66 -16.01
CA VAL A 239 -1.27 12.76 -14.85
C VAL A 239 -0.56 12.15 -13.64
N ILE A 240 -0.35 12.95 -12.60
CA ILE A 240 0.17 12.49 -11.31
C ILE A 240 -0.99 12.42 -10.33
N ALA A 241 -1.43 11.21 -10.04
CA ALA A 241 -2.59 10.93 -9.19
C ALA A 241 -2.15 10.52 -7.78
N GLY A 242 -2.38 11.40 -6.82
CA GLY A 242 -2.08 11.15 -5.42
C GLY A 242 -1.57 12.38 -4.68
N GLY A 243 -1.78 12.40 -3.37
CA GLY A 243 -1.25 13.43 -2.47
C GLY A 243 0.16 13.10 -1.99
N ALA A 244 0.84 14.10 -1.44
CA ALA A 244 2.14 13.95 -0.81
C ALA A 244 2.09 12.93 0.35
N SER A 245 3.20 12.22 0.57
CA SER A 245 3.36 11.35 1.73
C SER A 245 3.51 12.18 3.02
N LEU A 246 3.62 11.51 4.17
CA LEU A 246 3.82 12.18 5.46
C LEU A 246 5.23 12.76 5.63
N LEU A 247 6.17 12.41 4.74
CA LEU A 247 7.53 12.92 4.76
C LEU A 247 7.61 14.27 4.03
N ASN A 248 8.62 15.06 4.36
CA ASN A 248 8.85 16.33 3.69
C ASN A 248 9.49 16.10 2.31
N HIS A 249 8.80 16.52 1.26
CA HIS A 249 9.24 16.43 -0.14
C HIS A 249 9.36 17.81 -0.81
N ASP A 250 9.35 18.90 -0.04
CA ASP A 250 9.28 20.27 -0.58
C ASP A 250 10.40 20.60 -1.58
N ALA A 251 11.63 20.17 -1.30
CA ALA A 251 12.75 20.41 -2.20
C ALA A 251 12.59 19.65 -3.53
N TYR A 252 12.15 18.39 -3.46
CA TYR A 252 11.91 17.57 -4.64
C TYR A 252 10.71 18.08 -5.45
N ALA A 253 9.64 18.51 -4.77
CA ALA A 253 8.47 19.10 -5.42
C ALA A 253 8.83 20.43 -6.12
N ARG A 254 9.63 21.31 -5.50
CA ARG A 254 10.14 22.52 -6.19
C ARG A 254 10.93 22.16 -7.44
N ALA A 255 11.89 21.24 -7.33
CA ALA A 255 12.68 20.81 -8.50
C ALA A 255 11.81 20.22 -9.62
N PHE A 256 10.73 19.53 -9.27
CA PHE A 256 9.74 19.04 -10.25
C PHE A 256 9.03 20.18 -10.97
N HIS A 257 8.53 21.20 -10.24
CA HIS A 257 7.87 22.36 -10.83
C HIS A 257 8.81 23.20 -11.69
N ASP A 258 10.05 23.39 -11.26
CA ASP A 258 11.08 24.07 -12.03
C ASP A 258 11.38 23.33 -13.34
N ALA A 259 11.44 22.00 -13.28
CA ALA A 259 11.62 21.17 -14.48
C ALA A 259 10.42 21.21 -15.44
N VAL A 260 9.19 21.29 -14.92
CA VAL A 260 7.99 21.51 -15.75
C VAL A 260 8.14 22.79 -16.56
N ALA A 261 8.50 23.90 -15.91
CA ALA A 261 8.70 25.20 -16.55
C ALA A 261 9.86 25.17 -17.56
N ALA A 262 11.00 24.57 -17.19
CA ALA A 262 12.19 24.46 -18.06
C ALA A 262 11.91 23.68 -19.37
N HIS A 263 10.97 22.76 -19.34
CA HIS A 263 10.52 22.03 -20.54
C HIS A 263 9.38 22.75 -21.30
N GLY A 264 9.05 23.98 -20.95
CA GLY A 264 7.95 24.74 -21.58
C GLY A 264 6.57 24.11 -21.38
N MET A 265 6.40 23.34 -20.30
CA MET A 265 5.14 22.72 -19.93
C MET A 265 4.42 23.54 -18.85
N THR A 266 3.12 23.29 -18.67
CA THR A 266 2.32 23.93 -17.62
C THR A 266 1.48 22.92 -16.86
N THR A 267 1.25 23.21 -15.58
CA THR A 267 0.33 22.48 -14.70
C THR A 267 -1.01 23.20 -14.56
N GLN A 268 -1.15 24.40 -15.14
CA GLN A 268 -2.33 25.26 -15.00
C GLN A 268 -2.88 25.69 -16.35
N GLY A 269 -4.12 26.13 -16.37
CA GLY A 269 -4.78 26.65 -17.55
C GLY A 269 -5.29 25.56 -18.49
N GLU A 270 -5.96 26.03 -19.55
CA GLU A 270 -6.43 25.15 -20.63
C GLU A 270 -5.25 24.54 -21.37
N GLY A 271 -5.35 23.26 -21.70
CA GLY A 271 -4.28 22.57 -22.45
C GLY A 271 -3.05 22.19 -21.63
N LYS A 272 -3.12 22.22 -20.29
CA LYS A 272 -2.02 21.80 -19.40
C LYS A 272 -1.44 20.44 -19.80
N ALA A 273 -0.10 20.37 -19.82
CA ALA A 273 0.62 19.14 -20.18
C ALA A 273 0.79 18.19 -18.99
N VAL A 274 0.83 18.75 -17.80
CA VAL A 274 0.98 17.99 -16.54
C VAL A 274 -0.22 18.28 -15.65
N VAL A 275 -0.92 17.23 -15.26
CA VAL A 275 -2.07 17.28 -14.37
C VAL A 275 -1.66 16.72 -13.01
N ILE A 276 -1.74 17.53 -11.96
CA ILE A 276 -1.50 17.09 -10.59
C ILE A 276 -2.85 17.06 -9.90
N THR A 277 -3.39 15.85 -9.66
CA THR A 277 -4.76 15.72 -9.15
C THR A 277 -4.87 15.99 -7.66
N GLY A 278 -3.75 15.89 -6.91
CA GLY A 278 -3.82 15.72 -5.47
C GLY A 278 -4.43 14.38 -5.08
N ALA A 279 -5.00 14.29 -3.89
CA ALA A 279 -5.71 13.09 -3.44
C ALA A 279 -6.94 12.83 -4.32
N VAL A 280 -7.01 11.63 -4.88
CA VAL A 280 -8.13 11.17 -5.73
C VAL A 280 -9.10 10.36 -4.88
N ASP A 281 -10.40 10.55 -5.13
CA ASP A 281 -11.42 9.71 -4.53
C ASP A 281 -11.18 8.24 -4.94
N ASP A 282 -11.23 7.36 -3.98
CA ASP A 282 -10.97 5.94 -4.19
C ASP A 282 -11.86 5.34 -5.31
N ALA A 283 -13.12 5.75 -5.37
CA ALA A 283 -14.05 5.33 -6.41
C ALA A 283 -13.68 5.81 -7.83
N ALA A 284 -12.88 6.86 -7.96
CA ALA A 284 -12.43 7.40 -9.24
C ALA A 284 -11.13 6.75 -9.76
N MET A 285 -10.40 6.02 -8.92
CA MET A 285 -9.14 5.38 -9.32
C MET A 285 -9.30 4.39 -10.49
N PRO A 286 -10.31 3.49 -10.54
CA PRO A 286 -10.48 2.61 -11.69
C PRO A 286 -10.73 3.37 -13.01
N ALA A 287 -11.45 4.51 -12.95
CA ALA A 287 -11.67 5.37 -14.11
C ALA A 287 -10.36 5.98 -14.63
N LEU A 288 -9.49 6.47 -13.73
CA LEU A 288 -8.19 7.01 -14.12
C LEU A 288 -7.31 5.96 -14.81
N TYR A 289 -7.31 4.72 -14.32
CA TYR A 289 -6.60 3.64 -14.99
C TYR A 289 -7.18 3.38 -16.40
N ARG A 290 -8.50 3.24 -16.54
CA ARG A 290 -9.12 3.00 -17.86
C ARG A 290 -8.92 4.15 -18.84
N LEU A 291 -8.84 5.39 -18.37
CA LEU A 291 -8.62 6.58 -19.19
C LEU A 291 -7.16 6.72 -19.64
N ALA A 292 -6.23 6.06 -18.93
CA ALA A 292 -4.81 6.14 -19.23
C ALA A 292 -4.42 5.19 -20.37
N ASP A 293 -3.60 5.67 -21.30
CA ASP A 293 -2.97 4.83 -22.32
C ASP A 293 -1.80 4.02 -21.76
N VAL A 294 -1.20 4.49 -20.67
CA VAL A 294 -0.13 3.79 -19.96
C VAL A 294 -0.03 4.23 -18.50
N LEU A 295 0.16 3.26 -17.59
CA LEU A 295 0.65 3.53 -16.25
C LEU A 295 2.19 3.60 -16.29
N ALA A 296 2.77 4.63 -15.68
CA ALA A 296 4.22 4.79 -15.51
C ALA A 296 4.63 4.65 -14.03
N MET A 297 5.37 3.59 -13.70
CA MET A 297 5.90 3.32 -12.37
C MET A 297 7.42 3.09 -12.39
N PRO A 298 8.24 4.09 -12.79
CA PRO A 298 9.70 3.98 -12.80
C PRO A 298 10.28 4.22 -11.40
N SER A 299 9.65 3.69 -10.37
CA SER A 299 9.98 3.91 -8.96
C SER A 299 11.38 3.41 -8.62
N LEU A 300 12.08 4.11 -7.72
CA LEU A 300 13.39 3.70 -7.18
C LEU A 300 13.26 2.63 -6.08
N SER A 301 12.11 2.57 -5.43
CA SER A 301 11.80 1.59 -4.38
C SER A 301 10.30 1.41 -4.25
N GLU A 302 9.86 0.17 -4.05
CA GLU A 302 8.46 -0.19 -3.84
C GLU A 302 8.30 -1.31 -2.80
N GLY A 303 7.08 -1.41 -2.27
CA GLY A 303 6.72 -2.53 -1.41
C GLY A 303 6.32 -3.76 -2.22
N PHE A 304 5.44 -3.56 -3.20
CA PHE A 304 4.90 -4.61 -4.05
C PHE A 304 4.52 -4.11 -5.46
N GLY A 305 3.91 -2.91 -5.55
CA GLY A 305 3.47 -2.34 -6.82
C GLY A 305 1.98 -2.57 -7.13
N LEU A 306 1.09 -2.37 -6.15
CA LEU A 306 -0.36 -2.51 -6.32
C LEU A 306 -0.88 -1.77 -7.56
N ALA A 307 -0.43 -0.53 -7.79
CA ALA A 307 -0.87 0.29 -8.91
C ALA A 307 -0.63 -0.38 -10.27
N VAL A 308 0.44 -1.19 -10.42
CA VAL A 308 0.70 -1.92 -11.65
C VAL A 308 -0.36 -2.99 -11.87
N LEU A 309 -0.69 -3.78 -10.85
CA LEU A 309 -1.75 -4.80 -10.97
C LEU A 309 -3.13 -4.18 -11.19
N GLU A 310 -3.42 -3.03 -10.57
CA GLU A 310 -4.67 -2.29 -10.75
C GLU A 310 -4.82 -1.78 -12.19
N ALA A 311 -3.74 -1.22 -12.76
CA ALA A 311 -3.73 -0.78 -14.15
C ALA A 311 -3.92 -1.94 -15.12
N LEU A 312 -3.15 -3.02 -14.95
CA LEU A 312 -3.26 -4.23 -15.76
C LEU A 312 -4.67 -4.86 -15.66
N ALA A 313 -5.29 -4.84 -14.49
CA ALA A 313 -6.66 -5.31 -14.30
C ALA A 313 -7.70 -4.41 -15.01
N CYS A 314 -7.39 -3.12 -15.20
CA CYS A 314 -8.19 -2.20 -15.99
C CYS A 314 -7.90 -2.25 -17.51
N GLY A 315 -7.02 -3.15 -17.96
CA GLY A 315 -6.60 -3.26 -19.38
C GLY A 315 -5.60 -2.18 -19.80
N THR A 316 -5.01 -1.47 -18.86
CA THR A 316 -4.06 -0.39 -19.11
C THR A 316 -2.64 -0.93 -19.12
N PRO A 317 -1.87 -0.77 -20.23
CA PRO A 317 -0.47 -1.12 -20.28
C PRO A 317 0.34 -0.43 -19.18
N ALA A 318 1.40 -1.09 -18.70
CA ALA A 318 2.24 -0.51 -17.66
C ALA A 318 3.72 -0.49 -18.05
N VAL A 319 4.41 0.57 -17.64
CA VAL A 319 5.85 0.67 -17.56
C VAL A 319 6.23 0.49 -16.08
N ALA A 320 7.08 -0.46 -15.79
CA ALA A 320 7.59 -0.70 -14.44
C ALA A 320 9.12 -0.59 -14.43
N ALA A 321 9.67 -0.15 -13.31
CA ALA A 321 11.12 -0.20 -13.10
C ALA A 321 11.61 -1.64 -13.08
N GLU A 322 12.72 -1.94 -13.75
CA GLU A 322 13.33 -3.27 -13.77
C GLU A 322 14.15 -3.53 -12.48
N ILE A 323 13.45 -3.48 -11.36
CA ILE A 323 13.99 -3.73 -10.01
C ILE A 323 13.02 -4.58 -9.20
N ALA A 324 13.52 -5.25 -8.15
CA ALA A 324 12.64 -5.84 -7.14
C ALA A 324 11.86 -4.72 -6.39
N PRO A 325 10.59 -4.97 -6.04
CA PRO A 325 9.89 -6.25 -6.11
C PRO A 325 9.17 -6.51 -7.45
N PHE A 326 9.17 -5.60 -8.43
CA PHE A 326 8.46 -5.80 -9.69
C PHE A 326 8.93 -7.06 -10.43
N THR A 327 10.25 -7.27 -10.51
CA THR A 327 10.87 -8.44 -11.17
C THR A 327 10.60 -9.77 -10.45
N GLU A 328 10.07 -9.75 -9.22
CA GLU A 328 9.69 -10.97 -8.50
C GLU A 328 8.39 -11.60 -9.02
N HIS A 329 7.52 -10.79 -9.63
CA HIS A 329 6.17 -11.25 -9.97
C HIS A 329 5.65 -10.82 -11.34
N LEU A 330 6.29 -9.86 -12.01
CA LEU A 330 5.96 -9.41 -13.37
C LEU A 330 6.99 -9.95 -14.38
N THR A 331 6.57 -10.04 -15.64
CA THR A 331 7.38 -10.51 -16.77
C THR A 331 7.26 -9.54 -17.95
N ASP A 332 8.07 -9.76 -19.00
CA ASP A 332 8.00 -9.01 -20.27
C ASP A 332 6.63 -9.07 -20.93
N ALA A 333 5.85 -10.13 -20.64
CA ALA A 333 4.49 -10.26 -21.14
C ALA A 333 3.53 -9.28 -20.43
N ASP A 334 3.80 -8.95 -19.17
CA ASP A 334 2.94 -8.12 -18.33
C ASP A 334 3.23 -6.63 -18.50
N VAL A 335 4.51 -6.23 -18.55
CA VAL A 335 4.92 -4.82 -18.52
C VAL A 335 6.00 -4.48 -19.56
N CYS A 336 6.20 -3.19 -19.79
CA CYS A 336 7.40 -2.68 -20.46
C CYS A 336 8.42 -2.26 -19.38
N TRP A 337 9.54 -2.95 -19.31
CA TRP A 337 10.60 -2.64 -18.37
C TRP A 337 11.33 -1.34 -18.70
N ALA A 338 11.72 -0.61 -17.65
CA ALA A 338 12.55 0.58 -17.75
C ALA A 338 13.63 0.55 -16.65
N ASP A 339 14.86 0.92 -17.00
CA ASP A 339 15.87 1.27 -16.01
C ASP A 339 15.44 2.58 -15.33
N PRO A 340 15.16 2.57 -14.02
CA PRO A 340 14.68 3.76 -13.30
C PRO A 340 15.75 4.87 -13.20
N PHE A 341 17.01 4.57 -13.48
CA PHE A 341 18.11 5.54 -13.43
C PHE A 341 18.40 6.15 -14.80
N ASP A 342 17.83 5.60 -15.90
CA ASP A 342 18.00 6.11 -17.26
C ASP A 342 16.71 6.71 -17.82
N THR A 343 16.70 8.02 -18.00
CA THR A 343 15.59 8.77 -18.61
C THR A 343 15.29 8.32 -20.04
N ALA A 344 16.30 7.86 -20.81
CA ALA A 344 16.09 7.37 -22.17
C ALA A 344 15.39 6.02 -22.17
N SER A 345 15.75 5.12 -21.25
CA SER A 345 15.09 3.85 -21.03
C SER A 345 13.62 4.04 -20.67
N ILE A 346 13.32 4.95 -19.71
CA ILE A 346 11.93 5.28 -19.34
C ILE A 346 11.16 5.80 -20.55
N ALA A 347 11.72 6.73 -21.32
CA ALA A 347 11.05 7.30 -22.50
C ALA A 347 10.77 6.23 -23.58
N ALA A 348 11.73 5.35 -23.84
CA ALA A 348 11.57 4.24 -24.76
C ALA A 348 10.48 3.26 -24.32
N ALA A 349 10.44 2.95 -23.02
CA ALA A 349 9.41 2.08 -22.45
C ALA A 349 8.01 2.71 -22.54
N LEU A 350 7.87 4.01 -22.26
CA LEU A 350 6.63 4.76 -22.46
C LEU A 350 6.16 4.70 -23.92
N ALA A 351 7.06 4.96 -24.87
CA ALA A 351 6.74 4.92 -26.30
C ALA A 351 6.35 3.51 -26.79
N ARG A 352 6.89 2.45 -26.19
CA ARG A 352 6.47 1.05 -26.48
C ARG A 352 5.09 0.77 -25.91
N ALA A 353 4.88 1.15 -24.63
CA ALA A 353 3.65 0.84 -23.91
C ALA A 353 2.42 1.57 -24.50
N THR A 354 2.56 2.86 -24.91
CA THR A 354 1.47 3.63 -25.54
C THR A 354 1.05 3.12 -26.92
N ARG A 355 1.83 2.23 -27.55
CA ARG A 355 1.49 1.57 -28.82
C ARG A 355 0.88 0.19 -28.64
N ARG A 356 0.86 -0.35 -27.42
CA ARG A 356 0.20 -1.64 -27.16
C ARG A 356 -1.29 -1.49 -27.39
N ALA A 357 -1.85 -2.44 -28.16
CA ALA A 357 -3.31 -2.57 -28.24
C ALA A 357 -3.89 -2.97 -26.86
N ALA A 358 -5.18 -2.70 -26.69
CA ALA A 358 -5.91 -3.23 -25.53
C ALA A 358 -5.69 -4.76 -25.43
N PHE A 359 -5.50 -5.27 -24.24
CA PHE A 359 -5.23 -6.68 -23.99
C PHE A 359 -6.17 -7.22 -22.90
N ASP A 360 -6.36 -8.52 -22.89
CA ASP A 360 -7.09 -9.20 -21.82
C ASP A 360 -6.34 -9.06 -20.48
N VAL A 361 -7.11 -9.08 -19.39
CA VAL A 361 -6.53 -9.02 -18.04
C VAL A 361 -5.49 -10.14 -17.86
N PRO A 362 -4.21 -9.79 -17.63
CA PRO A 362 -3.14 -10.77 -17.57
C PRO A 362 -3.32 -11.82 -16.47
N ALA A 363 -2.74 -13.00 -16.66
CA ALA A 363 -2.79 -14.09 -15.68
C ALA A 363 -2.21 -13.68 -14.31
N VAL A 364 -1.25 -12.75 -14.28
CA VAL A 364 -0.66 -12.20 -13.06
C VAL A 364 -1.72 -11.58 -12.14
N CYS A 365 -2.72 -10.86 -12.68
CA CYS A 365 -3.80 -10.28 -11.88
C CYS A 365 -4.70 -11.34 -11.23
N ARG A 366 -4.92 -12.49 -11.90
CA ARG A 366 -5.65 -13.62 -11.32
C ARG A 366 -4.83 -14.37 -10.27
N ARG A 367 -3.52 -14.50 -10.48
CA ARG A 367 -2.59 -15.12 -9.54
C ARG A 367 -2.50 -14.34 -8.24
N PHE A 368 -2.40 -13.02 -8.31
CA PHE A 368 -2.35 -12.11 -7.16
C PHE A 368 -3.74 -11.55 -6.86
N SER A 369 -4.60 -12.34 -6.24
CA SER A 369 -5.93 -11.94 -5.79
C SER A 369 -5.98 -11.78 -4.26
N TRP A 370 -6.87 -10.91 -3.77
CA TRP A 370 -7.06 -10.74 -2.33
C TRP A 370 -7.57 -12.02 -1.65
N SER A 371 -8.34 -12.86 -2.36
CA SER A 371 -8.75 -14.16 -1.84
C SER A 371 -7.56 -15.12 -1.64
N ALA A 372 -6.57 -15.09 -2.53
CA ALA A 372 -5.34 -15.87 -2.36
C ALA A 372 -4.49 -15.34 -1.20
N SER A 373 -4.37 -14.02 -1.07
CA SER A 373 -3.71 -13.36 0.05
C SER A 373 -4.39 -13.71 1.38
N ALA A 374 -5.72 -13.61 1.47
CA ALA A 374 -6.48 -13.95 2.67
C ALA A 374 -6.30 -15.41 3.09
N ARG A 375 -6.34 -16.37 2.14
CA ARG A 375 -6.05 -17.79 2.44
C ARG A 375 -4.65 -17.96 3.03
N ARG A 376 -3.65 -17.30 2.47
CA ARG A 376 -2.27 -17.37 2.97
C ARG A 376 -2.15 -16.79 4.38
N HIS A 377 -2.78 -15.63 4.65
CA HIS A 377 -2.82 -15.04 5.98
C HIS A 377 -3.53 -15.94 6.99
N ALA A 378 -4.69 -16.51 6.62
CA ALA A 378 -5.42 -17.42 7.50
C ALA A 378 -4.61 -18.67 7.87
N GLN A 379 -3.85 -19.24 6.92
CA GLN A 379 -2.93 -20.35 7.21
C GLN A 379 -1.87 -19.93 8.25
N LEU A 380 -1.26 -18.76 8.07
CA LEU A 380 -0.23 -18.26 8.99
C LEU A 380 -0.82 -17.94 10.38
N TYR A 381 -2.03 -17.39 10.46
CA TYR A 381 -2.71 -17.13 11.72
C TYR A 381 -2.97 -18.43 12.51
N ARG A 382 -3.40 -19.49 11.82
CA ARG A 382 -3.63 -20.79 12.46
C ARG A 382 -2.34 -21.44 12.96
N LEU A 383 -1.25 -21.36 12.18
CA LEU A 383 0.07 -21.83 12.58
C LEU A 383 0.56 -21.05 13.81
N TYR A 384 0.39 -19.74 13.82
CA TYR A 384 0.72 -18.88 14.95
C TYR A 384 -0.06 -19.27 16.21
N GLN A 385 -1.37 -19.43 16.13
CA GLN A 385 -2.18 -19.87 17.28
C GLN A 385 -1.74 -21.22 17.82
N HIS A 386 -1.45 -22.17 16.94
CA HIS A 386 -0.98 -23.49 17.36
C HIS A 386 0.32 -23.40 18.15
N GLN A 387 1.27 -22.58 17.70
CA GLN A 387 2.53 -22.34 18.40
C GLN A 387 2.31 -21.69 19.79
N GLN A 388 1.42 -20.70 19.87
CA GLN A 388 1.08 -20.06 21.15
C GLN A 388 0.48 -21.06 22.15
N HIS A 389 -0.44 -21.92 21.71
CA HIS A 389 -1.04 -22.94 22.56
C HIS A 389 0.01 -23.98 23.05
N GLN A 390 0.96 -24.37 22.18
CA GLN A 390 2.03 -25.29 22.59
C GLN A 390 2.94 -24.66 23.65
N GLN A 391 3.34 -23.40 23.49
CA GLN A 391 4.16 -22.69 24.46
C GLN A 391 3.48 -22.57 25.83
N LEU A 392 2.19 -22.24 25.86
CA LEU A 392 1.40 -22.17 27.09
C LEU A 392 1.29 -23.52 27.80
N ASN A 393 1.15 -24.61 27.06
CA ASN A 393 1.09 -25.97 27.64
C ASN A 393 2.44 -26.42 28.22
N VAL A 394 3.56 -26.09 27.55
CA VAL A 394 4.91 -26.37 28.04
C VAL A 394 5.18 -25.59 29.35
N THR A 395 4.80 -24.31 29.40
CA THR A 395 4.98 -23.46 30.58
C THR A 395 4.14 -23.95 31.77
N ARG A 396 2.93 -24.47 31.51
CA ARG A 396 2.04 -25.05 32.52
C ARG A 396 2.49 -26.45 33.00
N ALA A 397 3.19 -27.21 32.14
CA ALA A 397 3.67 -28.55 32.43
C ALA A 397 5.05 -28.56 33.13
N ALA A 398 5.77 -27.45 33.19
CA ALA A 398 7.02 -27.35 33.94
C ALA A 398 6.70 -27.36 35.44
N PRO A 399 7.10 -28.40 36.21
CA PRO A 399 6.84 -28.44 37.63
C PRO A 399 7.63 -27.32 38.33
N CYS A 400 7.01 -26.68 39.32
CA CYS A 400 7.71 -25.83 40.28
C CYS A 400 8.76 -26.70 40.99
N LEU A 401 9.96 -26.75 40.47
CA LEU A 401 11.13 -27.17 41.21
C LEU A 401 11.50 -26.00 42.14
N ARG A 402 10.97 -26.06 43.38
CA ARG A 402 11.49 -25.35 44.53
C ARG A 402 12.23 -26.34 45.39
#